data_7b537c3d3448a01b3438164cfd5ce458
#
_entry.id   7b537c3d3448a01b3438164cfd5ce458
#
_cell.length_a   1.000
_cell.length_b   1.000
_cell.length_c   1.000
_cell.angle_alpha   90.00
_cell.angle_beta   90.00
_cell.angle_gamma   90.00
#
_symmetry.space_group_name_H-M   'P 1'
#
loop_
_entity.id
_entity.type
_entity.pdbx_description
1 polymer ?
#
loop_
_entity_poly.entity_id
_entity_poly.type
_entity_poly.pdbx_seq_one_letter_code
_entity_poly.pdbx_strand_id
1 'polypeptide(L)'
;MFRLKSRNLKMLAAGVMLTLAMGALAGCGGEKKEAAKKDKFNVGIVQIVEHAALDVASKGFVDGMAAKGYKEGENVTYDRQNAQADQSNLHTIAQHFINKKVDLI
;
A
#
# COMPACT_ATOMS: atom_id res chain seq x y z
N MET A 1 22.66 -36.55 -31.81
CA MET A 1 22.92 -36.13 -30.40
C MET A 1 22.38 -34.76 -30.07
N PHE A 2 22.66 -33.75 -30.87
CA PHE A 2 22.17 -32.39 -30.60
C PHE A 2 20.64 -32.25 -30.60
N ARG A 3 19.94 -32.97 -31.46
CA ARG A 3 18.46 -32.91 -31.54
C ARG A 3 17.75 -33.51 -30.33
N LEU A 4 18.31 -34.57 -29.76
CA LEU A 4 17.77 -35.18 -28.52
C LEU A 4 17.96 -34.32 -27.33
N LYS A 5 19.10 -33.63 -27.23
CA LYS A 5 19.41 -32.71 -26.13
C LYS A 5 18.50 -31.49 -26.13
N SER A 6 18.16 -30.98 -27.32
CA SER A 6 17.26 -29.82 -27.40
C SER A 6 15.80 -30.16 -27.09
N ARG A 7 15.36 -31.38 -27.38
CA ARG A 7 14.00 -31.80 -27.01
C ARG A 7 13.85 -32.00 -25.50
N ASN A 8 14.85 -32.60 -24.87
CA ASN A 8 14.83 -32.80 -23.43
C ASN A 8 14.92 -31.45 -22.69
N LEU A 9 15.69 -30.52 -23.22
CA LEU A 9 15.80 -29.18 -22.65
C LEU A 9 14.48 -28.39 -22.74
N LYS A 10 13.77 -28.55 -23.85
CA LYS A 10 12.45 -27.90 -24.03
C LYS A 10 11.38 -28.48 -23.10
N MET A 11 11.42 -29.79 -22.87
CA MET A 11 10.50 -30.43 -21.91
C MET A 11 10.78 -29.99 -20.47
N LEU A 12 12.04 -29.90 -20.09
CA LEU A 12 12.43 -29.43 -18.75
C LEU A 12 12.03 -27.96 -18.53
N ALA A 13 12.23 -27.11 -19.54
CA ALA A 13 11.84 -25.71 -19.47
C ALA A 13 10.32 -25.52 -19.34
N ALA A 14 9.55 -26.31 -20.05
CA ALA A 14 8.09 -26.29 -19.97
C ALA A 14 7.58 -26.76 -18.60
N GLY A 15 8.21 -27.78 -18.01
CA GLY A 15 7.86 -28.26 -16.68
C GLY A 15 8.16 -27.27 -15.57
N VAL A 16 9.28 -26.59 -15.66
CA VAL A 16 9.68 -25.57 -14.70
C VAL A 16 8.78 -24.34 -14.79
N MET A 17 8.40 -23.93 -15.98
CA MET A 17 7.47 -22.80 -16.15
C MET A 17 6.08 -23.10 -15.59
N LEU A 18 5.61 -24.32 -15.73
CA LEU A 18 4.29 -24.70 -15.23
C LEU A 18 4.24 -24.69 -13.70
N THR A 19 5.29 -25.18 -13.05
CA THR A 19 5.37 -25.17 -11.58
C THR A 19 5.48 -23.75 -11.00
N LEU A 20 6.24 -22.88 -11.63
CA LEU A 20 6.34 -21.48 -11.23
C LEU A 20 5.01 -20.72 -11.41
N ALA A 21 4.28 -20.98 -12.47
CA ALA A 21 2.99 -20.36 -12.71
C ALA A 21 1.94 -20.77 -11.67
N MET A 22 1.91 -22.03 -11.28
CA MET A 22 0.99 -22.50 -10.23
C MET A 22 1.34 -21.95 -8.85
N GLY A 23 2.61 -21.89 -8.51
CA GLY A 23 3.06 -21.31 -7.25
C GLY A 23 2.76 -19.83 -7.13
N ALA A 24 2.94 -19.07 -8.19
CA ALA A 24 2.65 -17.64 -8.21
C ALA A 24 1.16 -17.35 -8.08
N LEU A 25 0.31 -18.14 -8.73
CA LEU A 25 -1.14 -17.99 -8.64
C LEU A 25 -1.67 -18.31 -7.24
N ALA A 26 -1.16 -19.33 -6.60
CA ALA A 26 -1.59 -19.71 -5.25
C ALA A 26 -1.15 -18.69 -4.20
N GLY A 27 0.05 -18.15 -4.29
CA GLY A 27 0.58 -17.17 -3.35
C GLY A 27 -0.03 -15.77 -3.49
N CYS A 28 -0.21 -15.30 -4.70
CA CYS A 28 -0.75 -13.96 -4.97
C CYS A 28 -2.28 -13.89 -4.88
N GLY A 29 -2.98 -14.99 -5.11
CA GLY A 29 -4.43 -15.01 -5.15
C GLY A 29 -5.11 -14.77 -3.80
N GLY A 30 -4.51 -15.20 -2.69
CA GLY A 30 -5.03 -15.01 -1.34
C GLY A 30 -4.90 -13.57 -0.85
N GLU A 31 -3.75 -12.96 -1.03
CA GLU A 31 -3.48 -11.59 -0.60
C GLU A 31 -4.28 -10.56 -1.40
N LYS A 32 -4.40 -10.74 -2.71
CA LYS A 32 -5.17 -9.84 -3.57
C LYS A 32 -6.67 -9.83 -3.26
N LYS A 33 -7.23 -10.93 -2.81
CA LYS A 33 -8.66 -11.01 -2.47
C LYS A 33 -9.00 -10.19 -1.21
N GLU A 34 -8.12 -10.14 -0.23
CA GLU A 34 -8.33 -9.32 0.96
C GLU A 34 -8.14 -7.84 0.67
N ALA A 35 -7.12 -7.47 -0.11
CA ALA A 35 -6.89 -6.10 -0.54
C ALA A 35 -7.98 -5.56 -1.47
N ALA A 36 -8.60 -6.40 -2.29
CA ALA A 36 -9.63 -6.01 -3.25
C ALA A 36 -10.99 -5.71 -2.62
N LYS A 37 -11.23 -6.06 -1.35
CA LYS A 37 -12.52 -5.85 -0.67
C LYS A 37 -12.78 -4.40 -0.29
N LYS A 38 -11.77 -3.57 -0.25
CA LYS A 38 -11.88 -2.17 0.14
C LYS A 38 -11.42 -1.28 -1.00
N ASP A 39 -12.37 -0.58 -1.60
CA ASP A 39 -12.12 0.31 -2.73
C ASP A 39 -11.68 1.70 -2.29
N LYS A 40 -11.97 2.07 -1.04
CA LYS A 40 -11.67 3.38 -0.48
C LYS A 40 -11.04 3.25 0.89
N PHE A 41 -10.00 4.07 1.11
CA PHE A 41 -9.27 4.10 2.36
C PHE A 41 -9.31 5.50 2.97
N ASN A 42 -9.40 5.56 4.29
CA ASN A 42 -9.30 6.80 5.05
C ASN A 42 -7.99 6.78 5.81
N VAL A 43 -7.18 7.81 5.62
CA VAL A 43 -5.87 7.94 6.24
C VAL A 43 -5.83 9.22 7.06
N GLY A 44 -5.44 9.11 8.32
CA GLY A 44 -5.20 10.25 9.18
C GLY A 44 -3.75 10.68 9.10
N ILE A 45 -3.49 11.95 8.90
CA ILE A 45 -2.17 12.54 8.97
C ILE A 45 -2.18 13.58 10.08
N VAL A 46 -1.32 13.42 11.08
CA VAL A 46 -1.18 14.38 12.16
C VAL A 46 0.24 14.94 12.18
N GLN A 47 0.33 16.26 12.29
CA GLN A 47 1.59 16.98 12.51
C GLN A 47 1.54 17.68 13.86
N ILE A 48 2.66 17.68 14.58
CA ILE A 48 2.74 18.39 15.86
C ILE A 48 2.72 19.90 15.67
N VAL A 49 3.35 20.37 14.61
CA VAL A 49 3.41 21.77 14.23
C VAL A 49 3.40 21.92 12.72
N GLU A 50 3.07 23.10 12.26
CA GLU A 50 3.26 23.48 10.86
C GLU A 50 4.74 23.81 10.64
N HIS A 51 5.41 23.01 9.82
CA HIS A 51 6.83 23.17 9.53
C HIS A 51 7.14 22.65 8.14
N ALA A 52 7.99 23.37 7.41
CA ALA A 52 8.31 23.04 6.02
C ALA A 52 8.82 21.59 5.84
N ALA A 53 9.66 21.12 6.76
CA ALA A 53 10.17 19.75 6.69
C ALA A 53 9.07 18.69 6.88
N LEU A 54 8.12 18.96 7.78
CA LEU A 54 6.99 18.07 8.03
C LEU A 54 6.00 18.10 6.85
N ASP A 55 5.80 19.27 6.27
CA ASP A 55 4.94 19.41 5.08
C ASP A 55 5.51 18.65 3.90
N VAL A 56 6.82 18.70 3.68
CA VAL A 56 7.51 17.93 2.63
C VAL A 56 7.37 16.44 2.90
N ALA A 57 7.53 16.00 4.13
CA ALA A 57 7.38 14.59 4.50
C ALA A 57 5.95 14.09 4.25
N SER A 58 4.96 14.86 4.67
CA SER A 58 3.54 14.57 4.44
C SER A 58 3.22 14.50 2.94
N LYS A 59 3.71 15.46 2.17
CA LYS A 59 3.55 15.47 0.72
C LYS A 59 4.21 14.27 0.07
N GLY A 60 5.42 13.90 0.50
CA GLY A 60 6.13 12.73 0.00
C GLY A 60 5.37 11.45 0.26
N PHE A 61 4.73 11.32 1.42
CA PHE A 61 3.87 10.19 1.73
C PHE A 61 2.68 10.11 0.77
N VAL A 62 1.98 11.21 0.55
CA VAL A 62 0.83 11.28 -0.36
C VAL A 62 1.25 10.97 -1.80
N ASP A 63 2.36 11.54 -2.24
CA ASP A 63 2.90 11.29 -3.59
C ASP A 63 3.33 9.83 -3.77
N GLY A 64 3.94 9.23 -2.73
CA GLY A 64 4.31 7.82 -2.74
C GLY A 64 3.09 6.90 -2.80
N MET A 65 2.04 7.23 -2.09
CA MET A 65 0.77 6.51 -2.16
C MET A 65 0.16 6.60 -3.56
N ALA A 66 0.16 7.78 -4.16
CA ALA A 66 -0.34 7.98 -5.52
C ALA A 66 0.45 7.16 -6.54
N ALA A 67 1.78 7.07 -6.39
CA ALA A 67 2.63 6.24 -7.24
C ALA A 67 2.30 4.75 -7.14
N LYS A 68 1.75 4.31 -6.03
CA LYS A 68 1.29 2.93 -5.80
C LYS A 68 -0.18 2.71 -6.18
N GLY A 69 -0.85 3.69 -6.73
CA GLY A 69 -2.23 3.59 -7.16
C GLY A 69 -3.26 4.10 -6.16
N TYR A 70 -2.84 4.65 -5.03
CA TYR A 70 -3.73 5.20 -4.01
C TYR A 70 -3.79 6.73 -4.15
N LYS A 71 -4.73 7.20 -4.93
CA LYS A 71 -4.84 8.62 -5.29
C LYS A 71 -5.92 9.32 -4.47
N GLU A 72 -5.57 10.46 -3.90
CA GLU A 72 -6.48 11.30 -3.14
C GLU A 72 -7.69 11.71 -3.99
N GLY A 73 -8.88 11.56 -3.43
CA GLY A 73 -10.14 11.86 -4.11
C GLY A 73 -10.67 10.72 -4.98
N GLU A 74 -9.86 9.73 -5.31
CA GLU A 74 -10.29 8.54 -6.06
C GLU A 74 -10.55 7.35 -5.15
N ASN A 75 -9.50 6.87 -4.46
CA ASN A 75 -9.59 5.70 -3.57
C ASN A 75 -9.00 5.93 -2.19
N VAL A 76 -8.46 7.11 -1.92
CA VAL A 76 -7.92 7.50 -0.62
C VAL A 76 -8.45 8.87 -0.23
N THR A 77 -8.85 9.00 1.02
CA THR A 77 -9.20 10.29 1.63
C THR A 77 -8.24 10.55 2.79
N TYR A 78 -7.61 11.71 2.80
CA TYR A 78 -6.70 12.12 3.86
C TYR A 78 -7.38 13.12 4.79
N ASP A 79 -7.35 12.84 6.09
CA ASP A 79 -7.74 13.77 7.14
C ASP A 79 -6.46 14.34 7.74
N ARG A 80 -6.16 15.59 7.43
CA ARG A 80 -4.94 16.27 7.88
C ARG A 80 -5.24 17.13 9.09
N GLN A 81 -4.54 16.86 10.17
CA GLN A 81 -4.71 17.57 11.44
C GLN A 81 -3.37 18.12 11.92
N ASN A 82 -3.40 19.28 12.54
CA ASN A 82 -2.23 19.92 13.11
C ASN A 82 -2.48 20.20 14.60
N ALA A 83 -1.59 19.70 15.45
CA ALA A 83 -1.71 19.86 16.89
C ALA A 83 -1.30 21.23 17.40
N GLN A 84 -0.70 22.08 16.57
CA GLN A 84 -0.26 23.44 16.90
C GLN A 84 0.66 23.48 18.13
N ALA A 85 1.60 22.55 18.20
CA ALA A 85 2.56 22.38 19.29
C ALA A 85 1.93 22.07 20.66
N ASP A 86 0.68 21.63 20.70
CA ASP A 86 -0.03 21.32 21.94
C ASP A 86 -0.24 19.81 22.07
N GLN A 87 0.29 19.23 23.14
CA GLN A 87 0.17 17.80 23.45
C GLN A 87 -1.29 17.37 23.65
N SER A 88 -2.10 18.24 24.24
CA SER A 88 -3.52 17.98 24.44
C SER A 88 -4.27 17.88 23.11
N ASN A 89 -3.94 18.74 22.16
CA ASN A 89 -4.49 18.69 20.82
C ASN A 89 -4.07 17.40 20.10
N LEU A 90 -2.82 16.96 20.27
CA LEU A 90 -2.33 15.73 19.71
C LEU A 90 -3.16 14.53 20.18
N HIS A 91 -3.44 14.47 21.47
CA HIS A 91 -4.28 13.43 22.06
C HIS A 91 -5.71 13.47 21.49
N THR A 92 -6.29 14.64 21.40
CA THR A 92 -7.63 14.85 20.84
C THR A 92 -7.70 14.41 19.37
N ILE A 93 -6.68 14.74 18.59
CA ILE A 93 -6.60 14.33 17.18
C ILE A 93 -6.49 12.80 17.06
N ALA A 94 -5.69 12.17 17.91
CA ALA A 94 -5.59 10.71 17.94
C ALA A 94 -6.95 10.07 18.23
N GLN A 95 -7.67 10.57 19.21
CA GLN A 95 -9.03 10.12 19.53
C GLN A 95 -10.00 10.34 18.36
N HIS A 96 -9.90 11.48 17.69
CA HIS A 96 -10.69 11.77 16.50
C HIS A 96 -10.47 10.71 15.41
N PHE A 97 -9.24 10.34 15.13
CA PHE A 97 -8.93 9.31 14.13
C PHE A 97 -9.44 7.93 14.54
N ILE A 98 -9.33 7.60 15.83
CA ILE A 98 -9.85 6.33 16.36
C ILE A 98 -11.38 6.28 16.20
N ASN A 99 -12.07 7.35 16.60
CA ASN A 99 -13.52 7.44 16.52
C ASN A 99 -14.02 7.41 15.07
N LYS A 100 -13.27 8.02 14.17
CA LYS A 100 -13.56 8.03 12.74
C LYS A 100 -13.23 6.69 12.06
N LYS A 101 -12.51 5.82 12.74
CA LYS A 101 -12.09 4.50 12.24
C LYS A 101 -11.30 4.60 10.95
N VAL A 102 -10.31 5.49 10.93
CA VAL A 102 -9.40 5.58 9.79
C VAL A 102 -8.60 4.27 9.64
N ASP A 103 -8.19 3.99 8.45
CA ASP A 103 -7.48 2.74 8.14
C ASP A 103 -6.00 2.81 8.51
N LEU A 104 -5.44 4.01 8.52
CA LEU A 104 -4.03 4.27 8.81
C LEU A 104 -3.88 5.65 9.45
N ILE A 105 -2.95 5.77 10.38
CA ILE A 105 -2.51 7.04 10.96
C ILE A 105 -1.02 7.19 10.72
#